data_55531158d898e598e930b1f86fd349ba
#
_entry.id   55531158d898e598e930b1f86fd349ba
#
_cell.length_a   1.000
_cell.length_b   1.000
_cell.length_c   1.000
_cell.angle_alpha   90.00
_cell.angle_beta   90.00
_cell.angle_gamma   90.00
#
_symmetry.space_group_name_H-M   'P 1'
#
loop_
_entity.id
_entity.type
_entity.pdbx_description
1 polymer ?
#
loop_
_entity_poly.entity_id
_entity_poly.type
_entity_poly.pdbx_seq_one_letter_code
_entity_poly.pdbx_strand_id
1 'polypeptide(L)'
;NDDWNKAMGSKSKVFAFLLPAWGIDFTLKPNWDGKEGEWGVTNPPQEYNWGGSYIHAATGTDNTKHAKEIILALTANKDNLLKISEKYSDFTNTKSGMKEAAENDGKYASKFLGGQNPFKYFAPVAENIKIAPLSAYDQGCVELIQNSFSDYFQGKVTYDKAKKNFETAIKERYADVKKVNWAK
;
A
#
# COMPACT_ATOMS: atom_id res chain seq x y z
N ASN A 1 0.29 6.76 13.32
CA ASN A 1 1.33 7.67 13.82
C ASN A 1 0.82 9.10 13.68
N ASP A 2 0.66 9.81 14.79
CA ASP A 2 0.04 11.13 14.84
C ASP A 2 0.78 12.19 13.99
N ASP A 3 2.09 12.11 13.93
CA ASP A 3 2.89 13.07 13.13
C ASP A 3 2.70 12.86 11.63
N TRP A 4 2.56 11.61 11.20
CA TRP A 4 2.25 11.28 9.81
C TRP A 4 0.85 11.75 9.41
N ASN A 5 -0.14 11.57 10.30
CA ASN A 5 -1.48 12.07 10.09
C ASN A 5 -1.53 13.60 10.04
N LYS A 6 -0.84 14.27 10.95
CA LYS A 6 -0.71 15.75 10.96
C LYS A 6 -0.03 16.27 9.69
N ALA A 7 0.92 15.51 9.13
CA ALA A 7 1.60 15.87 7.89
C ALA A 7 0.66 15.89 6.68
N MET A 8 -0.52 15.27 6.75
CA MET A 8 -1.54 15.29 5.70
C MET A 8 -2.47 16.51 5.76
N GLY A 9 -2.45 17.29 6.84
CA GLY A 9 -3.28 18.49 6.98
C GLY A 9 -2.83 19.65 6.10
N SER A 10 -3.72 20.59 5.82
CA SER A 10 -3.52 21.72 4.90
C SER A 10 -2.41 22.68 5.31
N LYS A 11 -2.01 22.68 6.58
CA LYS A 11 -0.91 23.51 7.10
C LYS A 11 0.46 22.86 6.92
N SER A 12 0.50 21.61 6.46
CA SER A 12 1.73 20.88 6.19
C SER A 12 2.39 21.40 4.91
N LYS A 13 3.72 21.24 4.84
CA LYS A 13 4.51 21.54 3.65
C LYS A 13 4.92 20.27 2.88
N VAL A 14 4.23 19.16 3.13
CA VAL A 14 4.52 17.90 2.42
C VAL A 14 3.88 17.95 1.04
N PHE A 15 4.70 17.83 0.02
CA PHE A 15 4.28 17.91 -1.39
C PHE A 15 3.56 16.66 -1.87
N ALA A 16 4.01 15.47 -1.43
CA ALA A 16 3.45 14.20 -1.90
C ALA A 16 3.58 13.11 -0.84
N PHE A 17 2.67 12.15 -0.91
CA PHE A 17 2.71 10.93 -0.11
C PHE A 17 2.76 9.71 -1.02
N LEU A 18 3.58 8.73 -0.68
CA LEU A 18 3.50 7.39 -1.24
C LEU A 18 2.47 6.62 -0.41
N LEU A 19 1.34 6.31 -1.01
CA LEU A 19 0.22 5.64 -0.35
C LEU A 19 -0.25 4.43 -1.15
N PRO A 20 -0.72 3.38 -0.48
CA PRO A 20 -1.53 2.36 -1.14
C PRO A 20 -2.90 2.94 -1.52
N ALA A 21 -3.65 2.28 -2.39
CA ALA A 21 -4.95 2.76 -2.85
C ALA A 21 -5.91 3.12 -1.70
N TRP A 22 -5.99 2.27 -0.67
CA TRP A 22 -6.82 2.52 0.52
C TRP A 22 -6.38 3.76 1.33
N GLY A 23 -5.14 4.19 1.17
CA GLY A 23 -4.60 5.34 1.91
C GLY A 23 -5.28 6.65 1.58
N ILE A 24 -5.93 6.77 0.42
CA ILE A 24 -6.69 7.96 0.04
C ILE A 24 -7.88 8.15 0.99
N ASP A 25 -8.79 7.19 1.05
CA ASP A 25 -10.02 7.33 1.83
C ASP A 25 -9.84 7.05 3.33
N PHE A 26 -8.90 6.16 3.72
CA PHE A 26 -8.70 5.79 5.12
C PHE A 26 -7.64 6.60 5.85
N THR A 27 -6.81 7.36 5.13
CA THR A 27 -5.73 8.12 5.77
C THR A 27 -5.68 9.57 5.30
N LEU A 28 -5.55 9.82 4.00
CA LEU A 28 -5.37 11.18 3.50
C LEU A 28 -6.63 12.01 3.70
N LYS A 29 -7.76 11.55 3.21
CA LYS A 29 -9.04 12.28 3.27
C LYS A 29 -9.52 12.58 4.69
N PRO A 30 -9.46 11.66 5.68
CA PRO A 30 -9.84 11.97 7.06
C PRO A 30 -8.94 12.99 7.78
N ASN A 31 -7.70 13.17 7.33
CA ASN A 31 -6.73 14.10 7.93
C ASN A 31 -6.58 15.39 7.13
N TRP A 32 -7.27 15.54 6.01
CA TRP A 32 -7.27 16.74 5.19
C TRP A 32 -8.34 17.72 5.66
N ASP A 33 -7.94 18.92 6.04
CA ASP A 33 -8.79 20.01 6.49
C ASP A 33 -8.86 21.20 5.50
N GLY A 34 -8.32 21.01 4.28
CA GLY A 34 -8.43 21.96 3.17
C GLY A 34 -9.65 21.69 2.28
N LYS A 35 -9.63 22.18 1.06
CA LYS A 35 -10.76 22.04 0.11
C LYS A 35 -10.67 20.73 -0.65
N GLU A 36 -11.82 20.20 -1.04
CA GLU A 36 -11.87 19.10 -2.01
C GLU A 36 -11.27 19.56 -3.34
N GLY A 37 -10.56 18.64 -4.00
CA GLY A 37 -9.93 18.89 -5.30
C GLY A 37 -8.52 19.49 -5.24
N GLU A 38 -7.96 19.70 -4.06
CA GLU A 38 -6.59 20.18 -3.90
C GLU A 38 -5.56 19.03 -3.93
N TRP A 39 -6.00 17.78 -3.84
CA TRP A 39 -5.17 16.62 -4.02
C TRP A 39 -5.37 16.00 -5.40
N GLY A 40 -4.32 15.38 -5.89
CA GLY A 40 -4.35 14.56 -7.11
C GLY A 40 -3.61 13.25 -6.89
N VAL A 41 -3.85 12.29 -7.80
CA VAL A 41 -3.15 11.02 -7.84
C VAL A 41 -2.32 10.92 -9.10
N THR A 42 -1.14 10.31 -8.98
CA THR A 42 -0.26 10.00 -10.11
C THR A 42 0.47 8.69 -9.86
N ASN A 43 1.09 8.14 -10.89
CA ASN A 43 1.90 6.93 -10.75
C ASN A 43 3.15 7.20 -9.91
N PRO A 44 3.56 6.24 -9.08
CA PRO A 44 4.81 6.31 -8.34
C PRO A 44 6.02 6.18 -9.28
N PRO A 45 7.22 6.58 -8.85
CA PRO A 45 8.44 6.37 -9.63
C PRO A 45 8.78 4.88 -9.81
N GLN A 46 8.28 4.02 -8.93
CA GLN A 46 8.39 2.57 -9.00
C GLN A 46 7.14 1.95 -8.37
N GLU A 47 6.62 0.91 -8.99
CA GLU A 47 5.50 0.13 -8.47
C GLU A 47 5.90 -0.62 -7.20
N TYR A 48 4.99 -0.69 -6.25
CA TYR A 48 5.23 -1.41 -5.00
C TYR A 48 3.93 -2.04 -4.47
N ASN A 49 4.08 -3.07 -3.66
CA ASN A 49 3.00 -3.68 -2.91
C ASN A 49 3.09 -3.24 -1.45
N TRP A 50 1.97 -2.78 -0.90
CA TRP A 50 1.88 -2.42 0.50
C TRP A 50 0.68 -3.09 1.16
N GLY A 51 0.96 -4.14 1.90
CA GLY A 51 -0.04 -4.86 2.67
C GLY A 51 -1.05 -5.62 1.83
N GLY A 52 -2.24 -5.67 2.33
CA GLY A 52 -3.36 -6.45 1.82
C GLY A 52 -4.04 -7.19 2.96
N SER A 53 -5.27 -7.64 2.73
CA SER A 53 -6.00 -8.45 3.69
C SER A 53 -6.17 -9.86 3.15
N TYR A 54 -5.91 -10.85 4.00
CA TYR A 54 -6.10 -12.26 3.70
C TYR A 54 -7.24 -12.81 4.53
N ILE A 55 -8.18 -13.50 3.89
CA ILE A 55 -9.32 -14.14 4.54
C ILE A 55 -9.08 -15.64 4.58
N HIS A 56 -9.13 -16.20 5.78
CA HIS A 56 -8.90 -17.62 6.04
C HIS A 56 -10.08 -18.25 6.77
N ALA A 57 -10.33 -19.52 6.48
CA ALA A 57 -11.17 -20.36 7.33
C ALA A 57 -10.29 -21.05 8.38
N ALA A 58 -10.78 -21.16 9.61
CA ALA A 58 -10.08 -21.89 10.67
C ALA A 58 -10.02 -23.39 10.35
N THR A 59 -8.90 -24.02 10.67
CA THR A 59 -8.77 -25.48 10.61
C THR A 59 -9.77 -26.12 11.58
N GLY A 60 -10.48 -27.13 11.12
CA GLY A 60 -11.50 -27.82 11.93
C GLY A 60 -12.90 -27.17 11.92
N THR A 61 -13.13 -26.13 11.09
CA THR A 61 -14.49 -25.63 10.89
C THR A 61 -15.39 -26.74 10.28
N ASP A 62 -16.58 -26.89 10.82
CA ASP A 62 -17.64 -27.77 10.29
C ASP A 62 -18.48 -27.09 9.19
N ASN A 63 -18.28 -25.78 8.98
CA ASN A 63 -19.00 -24.97 8.01
C ASN A 63 -18.17 -24.66 6.74
N THR A 64 -17.38 -25.61 6.25
CA THR A 64 -16.43 -25.42 5.12
C THR A 64 -17.09 -24.87 3.86
N LYS A 65 -18.31 -25.32 3.55
CA LYS A 65 -19.07 -24.86 2.37
C LYS A 65 -19.38 -23.36 2.47
N HIS A 66 -19.95 -22.94 3.58
CA HIS A 66 -20.32 -21.52 3.79
C HIS A 66 -19.07 -20.62 3.93
N ALA A 67 -18.02 -21.09 4.60
CA ALA A 67 -16.75 -20.39 4.67
C ALA A 67 -16.17 -20.13 3.27
N LYS A 68 -16.18 -21.14 2.39
CA LYS A 68 -15.75 -20.99 1.00
C LYS A 68 -16.63 -19.99 0.23
N GLU A 69 -17.95 -20.06 0.38
CA GLU A 69 -18.88 -19.12 -0.29
C GLU A 69 -18.62 -17.69 0.13
N ILE A 70 -18.41 -17.42 1.43
CA ILE A 70 -18.09 -16.10 1.96
C ILE A 70 -16.74 -15.61 1.43
N ILE A 71 -15.71 -16.45 1.48
CA ILE A 71 -14.39 -16.10 0.95
C ILE A 71 -14.50 -15.71 -0.52
N LEU A 72 -15.16 -16.52 -1.35
CA LEU A 72 -15.32 -16.22 -2.78
C LEU A 72 -16.14 -14.94 -3.01
N ALA A 73 -17.20 -14.73 -2.23
CA ALA A 73 -18.02 -13.52 -2.34
C ALA A 73 -17.22 -12.24 -2.05
N LEU A 74 -16.26 -12.29 -1.12
CA LEU A 74 -15.45 -11.16 -0.68
C LEU A 74 -14.12 -11.01 -1.44
N THR A 75 -13.67 -12.04 -2.17
CA THR A 75 -12.34 -12.01 -2.81
C THR A 75 -12.35 -12.24 -4.31
N ALA A 76 -13.43 -12.77 -4.88
CA ALA A 76 -13.47 -13.17 -6.29
C ALA A 76 -14.75 -12.73 -7.02
N ASN A 77 -15.81 -12.36 -6.31
CA ASN A 77 -17.04 -11.89 -6.94
C ASN A 77 -16.87 -10.43 -7.39
N LYS A 78 -16.80 -10.22 -8.71
CA LYS A 78 -16.57 -8.91 -9.33
C LYS A 78 -17.57 -7.85 -8.87
N ASP A 79 -18.85 -8.17 -8.82
CA ASP A 79 -19.91 -7.20 -8.50
C ASP A 79 -19.83 -6.73 -7.04
N ASN A 80 -19.50 -7.65 -6.12
CA ASN A 80 -19.28 -7.30 -4.73
C ASN A 80 -18.04 -6.44 -4.56
N LEU A 81 -16.97 -6.77 -5.28
CA LEU A 81 -15.72 -6.02 -5.24
C LEU A 81 -15.87 -4.63 -5.85
N LEU A 82 -16.63 -4.48 -6.92
CA LEU A 82 -16.96 -3.16 -7.48
C LEU A 82 -17.78 -2.29 -6.52
N LYS A 83 -18.66 -2.88 -5.71
CA LYS A 83 -19.36 -2.13 -4.63
C LYS A 83 -18.41 -1.64 -3.54
N ILE A 84 -17.39 -2.44 -3.21
CA ILE A 84 -16.32 -2.02 -2.28
C ILE A 84 -15.54 -0.84 -2.88
N SER A 85 -15.14 -0.96 -4.14
CA SER A 85 -14.42 0.10 -4.85
C SER A 85 -15.25 1.39 -4.95
N GLU A 86 -16.55 1.28 -5.21
CA GLU A 86 -17.46 2.44 -5.27
C GLU A 86 -17.59 3.15 -3.92
N LYS A 87 -17.69 2.37 -2.84
CA LYS A 87 -17.93 2.91 -1.49
C LYS A 87 -16.68 3.49 -0.85
N TYR A 88 -15.53 2.88 -1.07
CA TYR A 88 -14.30 3.16 -0.33
C TYR A 88 -13.13 3.60 -1.23
N SER A 89 -13.36 3.80 -2.54
CA SER A 89 -12.31 4.06 -3.53
C SER A 89 -11.16 3.05 -3.47
N ASP A 90 -11.41 1.85 -2.94
CA ASP A 90 -10.38 0.85 -2.71
C ASP A 90 -10.13 0.02 -3.97
N PHE A 91 -8.87 -0.34 -4.18
CA PHE A 91 -8.42 -1.15 -5.30
C PHE A 91 -8.54 -2.63 -4.93
N THR A 92 -9.41 -3.35 -5.64
CA THR A 92 -9.68 -4.76 -5.36
C THR A 92 -8.90 -5.71 -6.28
N ASN A 93 -8.92 -6.99 -5.98
CA ASN A 93 -8.05 -7.99 -6.60
C ASN A 93 -8.59 -8.63 -7.90
N THR A 94 -9.68 -8.14 -8.47
CA THR A 94 -10.18 -8.64 -9.78
C THR A 94 -9.76 -7.73 -10.92
N LYS A 95 -8.96 -8.24 -11.86
CA LYS A 95 -8.51 -7.48 -13.04
C LYS A 95 -9.68 -6.91 -13.85
N SER A 96 -10.71 -7.73 -14.11
CA SER A 96 -11.89 -7.28 -14.86
C SER A 96 -12.67 -6.17 -14.15
N GLY A 97 -12.80 -6.23 -12.82
CA GLY A 97 -13.44 -5.18 -12.02
C GLY A 97 -12.64 -3.89 -12.04
N MET A 98 -11.33 -3.98 -11.86
CA MET A 98 -10.47 -2.79 -11.85
C MET A 98 -10.37 -2.12 -13.23
N LYS A 99 -10.40 -2.90 -14.31
CA LYS A 99 -10.50 -2.37 -15.67
C LYS A 99 -11.82 -1.63 -15.88
N GLU A 100 -12.95 -2.21 -15.50
CA GLU A 100 -14.27 -1.58 -15.55
C GLU A 100 -14.30 -0.29 -14.72
N ALA A 101 -13.75 -0.30 -13.51
CA ALA A 101 -13.67 0.90 -12.67
C ALA A 101 -12.81 2.00 -13.32
N ALA A 102 -11.68 1.64 -13.93
CA ALA A 102 -10.80 2.58 -14.62
C ALA A 102 -11.46 3.21 -15.86
N GLU A 103 -12.35 2.52 -16.53
CA GLU A 103 -13.06 2.98 -17.74
C GLU A 103 -14.32 3.81 -17.43
N ASN A 104 -14.77 3.87 -16.17
CA ASN A 104 -16.03 4.52 -15.79
C ASN A 104 -15.82 5.76 -14.89
N ASP A 105 -15.43 6.87 -15.49
CA ASP A 105 -15.25 8.15 -14.78
C ASP A 105 -16.55 8.67 -14.16
N GLY A 106 -17.70 8.44 -14.80
CA GLY A 106 -19.00 8.88 -14.29
C GLY A 106 -19.31 8.33 -12.89
N LYS A 107 -18.74 7.16 -12.57
CA LYS A 107 -18.99 6.48 -11.30
C LYS A 107 -17.82 6.62 -10.31
N TYR A 108 -16.59 6.61 -10.79
CA TYR A 108 -15.40 6.49 -9.95
C TYR A 108 -14.52 7.74 -9.90
N ALA A 109 -14.89 8.83 -10.57
CA ALA A 109 -14.20 10.10 -10.41
C ALA A 109 -14.40 10.64 -8.99
N SER A 110 -13.28 11.01 -8.34
CA SER A 110 -13.26 11.50 -6.98
C SER A 110 -13.20 13.04 -6.94
N LYS A 111 -14.19 13.68 -6.33
CA LYS A 111 -14.15 15.12 -6.08
C LYS A 111 -12.97 15.52 -5.24
N PHE A 112 -12.62 14.69 -4.25
CA PHE A 112 -11.46 14.89 -3.40
C PHE A 112 -10.14 14.95 -4.19
N LEU A 113 -10.05 14.20 -5.29
CA LEU A 113 -8.91 14.16 -6.20
C LEU A 113 -9.07 15.09 -7.43
N GLY A 114 -9.81 16.18 -7.32
CA GLY A 114 -10.00 17.12 -8.42
C GLY A 114 -10.71 16.54 -9.63
N GLY A 115 -11.57 15.54 -9.45
CA GLY A 115 -12.28 14.86 -10.52
C GLY A 115 -11.51 13.70 -11.17
N GLN A 116 -10.32 13.36 -10.69
CA GLN A 116 -9.59 12.21 -11.19
C GLN A 116 -10.26 10.90 -10.79
N ASN A 117 -10.24 9.92 -11.71
CA ASN A 117 -10.55 8.54 -11.42
C ASN A 117 -9.25 7.82 -11.02
N PRO A 118 -9.07 7.46 -9.72
CA PRO A 118 -7.81 6.88 -9.25
C PRO A 118 -7.52 5.50 -9.87
N PHE A 119 -8.55 4.76 -10.29
CA PHE A 119 -8.36 3.44 -10.89
C PHE A 119 -7.62 3.48 -12.22
N LYS A 120 -7.67 4.58 -12.96
CA LYS A 120 -6.86 4.79 -14.17
C LYS A 120 -5.36 4.74 -13.91
N TYR A 121 -4.95 5.14 -12.70
CA TYR A 121 -3.56 5.11 -12.26
C TYR A 121 -3.19 3.78 -11.62
N PHE A 122 -4.10 3.21 -10.82
CA PHE A 122 -3.82 1.98 -10.08
C PHE A 122 -3.82 0.72 -10.95
N ALA A 123 -4.74 0.61 -11.91
CA ALA A 123 -4.88 -0.61 -12.70
C ALA A 123 -3.61 -0.94 -13.51
N PRO A 124 -2.98 0.00 -14.26
CA PRO A 124 -1.74 -0.27 -14.96
C PRO A 124 -0.57 -0.59 -14.02
N VAL A 125 -0.49 0.11 -12.87
CA VAL A 125 0.56 -0.12 -11.85
C VAL A 125 0.44 -1.53 -11.29
N ALA A 126 -0.77 -1.96 -10.93
CA ALA A 126 -1.00 -3.28 -10.35
C ALA A 126 -0.59 -4.44 -11.28
N GLU A 127 -0.70 -4.28 -12.59
CA GLU A 127 -0.27 -5.29 -13.56
C GLU A 127 1.26 -5.44 -13.64
N ASN A 128 2.00 -4.40 -13.26
CA ASN A 128 3.46 -4.38 -13.31
C ASN A 128 4.12 -4.77 -11.98
N ILE A 129 3.37 -4.83 -10.89
CA ILE A 129 3.90 -5.21 -9.57
C ILE A 129 4.48 -6.64 -9.65
N LYS A 130 5.77 -6.74 -9.34
CA LYS A 130 6.49 -8.01 -9.20
C LYS A 130 6.74 -8.25 -7.72
N ILE A 131 6.00 -9.20 -7.15
CA ILE A 131 6.22 -9.63 -5.78
C ILE A 131 7.34 -10.66 -5.78
N ALA A 132 8.47 -10.35 -5.11
CA ALA A 132 9.51 -11.33 -4.84
C ALA A 132 8.97 -12.45 -3.94
N PRO A 133 9.60 -13.64 -3.92
CA PRO A 133 9.22 -14.68 -2.97
C PRO A 133 9.23 -14.13 -1.55
N LEU A 134 8.09 -14.25 -0.85
CA LEU A 134 7.96 -13.81 0.53
C LEU A 134 8.76 -14.72 1.46
N SER A 135 9.36 -14.15 2.48
CA SER A 135 10.11 -14.85 3.51
C SER A 135 9.67 -14.47 4.92
N ALA A 136 10.01 -15.31 5.89
CA ALA A 136 9.78 -15.03 7.31
C ALA A 136 10.59 -13.81 7.81
N TYR A 137 11.56 -13.35 7.04
CA TYR A 137 12.44 -12.23 7.40
C TYR A 137 11.90 -10.86 6.94
N ASP A 138 10.97 -10.81 6.00
CA ASP A 138 10.57 -9.59 5.28
C ASP A 138 10.13 -8.48 6.24
N GLN A 139 9.23 -8.77 7.17
CA GLN A 139 8.74 -7.79 8.13
C GLN A 139 9.87 -7.25 9.01
N GLY A 140 10.72 -8.12 9.51
CA GLY A 140 11.89 -7.71 10.32
C GLY A 140 12.91 -6.94 9.51
N CYS A 141 13.11 -7.27 8.23
CA CYS A 141 14.00 -6.52 7.35
C CYS A 141 13.46 -5.09 7.10
N VAL A 142 12.14 -4.94 6.89
CA VAL A 142 11.50 -3.61 6.74
C VAL A 142 11.73 -2.76 7.99
N GLU A 143 11.51 -3.30 9.19
CA GLU A 143 11.75 -2.58 10.45
C GLU A 143 13.23 -2.18 10.60
N LEU A 144 14.14 -3.10 10.33
CA LEU A 144 15.58 -2.85 10.47
C LEU A 144 16.09 -1.82 9.46
N ILE A 145 15.60 -1.84 8.20
CA ILE A 145 16.03 -0.86 7.21
C ILE A 145 15.50 0.54 7.54
N GLN A 146 14.24 0.65 7.97
CA GLN A 146 13.67 1.92 8.40
C GLN A 146 14.48 2.54 9.55
N ASN A 147 14.82 1.75 10.57
CA ASN A 147 15.61 2.21 11.69
C ASN A 147 17.03 2.60 11.28
N SER A 148 17.69 1.78 10.47
CA SER A 148 19.08 2.00 10.05
C SER A 148 19.22 3.22 9.13
N PHE A 149 18.20 3.55 8.34
CA PHE A 149 18.23 4.68 7.44
C PHE A 149 17.60 5.96 8.00
N SER A 150 16.97 5.93 9.17
CA SER A 150 16.39 7.11 9.80
C SER A 150 17.38 8.27 9.94
N ASP A 151 18.57 8.00 10.45
CA ASP A 151 19.60 9.03 10.62
C ASP A 151 20.21 9.52 9.29
N TYR A 152 20.22 8.69 8.27
CA TYR A 152 20.60 9.10 6.93
C TYR A 152 19.59 10.10 6.35
N PHE A 153 18.30 9.84 6.45
CA PHE A 153 17.26 10.77 5.98
C PHE A 153 17.24 12.09 6.76
N GLN A 154 17.76 12.09 8.00
CA GLN A 154 17.95 13.29 8.81
C GLN A 154 19.29 14.00 8.54
N GLY A 155 20.11 13.51 7.61
CA GLY A 155 21.43 14.08 7.31
C GLY A 155 22.51 13.85 8.36
N LYS A 156 22.29 12.97 9.34
CA LYS A 156 23.24 12.71 10.45
C LYS A 156 24.35 11.74 10.09
N VAL A 157 24.08 10.82 9.18
CA VAL A 157 25.05 9.81 8.71
C VAL A 157 25.06 9.69 7.21
N THR A 158 26.13 9.13 6.64
CA THR A 158 26.23 8.85 5.20
C THR A 158 25.39 7.64 4.82
N TYR A 159 25.04 7.54 3.54
CA TYR A 159 24.34 6.38 2.96
C TYR A 159 25.10 5.06 3.24
N ASP A 160 26.42 5.05 3.06
CA ASP A 160 27.24 3.85 3.32
C ASP A 160 27.24 3.46 4.80
N LYS A 161 27.20 4.43 5.71
CA LYS A 161 27.06 4.15 7.15
C LYS A 161 25.71 3.53 7.47
N ALA A 162 24.62 4.05 6.89
CA ALA A 162 23.28 3.48 7.04
C ALA A 162 23.21 2.03 6.53
N LYS A 163 23.80 1.74 5.37
CA LYS A 163 23.93 0.37 4.83
C LYS A 163 24.66 -0.56 5.81
N LYS A 164 25.81 -0.13 6.34
CA LYS A 164 26.54 -0.93 7.34
C LYS A 164 25.74 -1.17 8.61
N ASN A 165 25.02 -0.16 9.09
CA ASN A 165 24.15 -0.31 10.25
C ASN A 165 23.07 -1.38 10.01
N PHE A 166 22.42 -1.36 8.83
CA PHE A 166 21.46 -2.38 8.44
C PHE A 166 22.09 -3.78 8.34
N GLU A 167 23.26 -3.91 7.69
CA GLU A 167 23.96 -5.18 7.57
C GLU A 167 24.36 -5.79 8.94
N THR A 168 24.70 -4.93 9.89
CA THR A 168 24.97 -5.37 11.27
C THR A 168 23.69 -5.82 11.95
N ALA A 169 22.67 -4.98 11.95
CA ALA A 169 21.39 -5.25 12.61
C ALA A 169 20.69 -6.52 12.10
N ILE A 170 20.73 -6.77 10.78
CA ILE A 170 20.11 -7.97 10.21
C ILE A 170 20.84 -9.26 10.60
N LYS A 171 22.18 -9.22 10.68
CA LYS A 171 22.99 -10.38 11.12
C LYS A 171 22.86 -10.67 12.61
N GLU A 172 22.66 -9.63 13.42
CA GLU A 172 22.37 -9.75 14.85
C GLU A 172 20.98 -10.35 15.09
N ARG A 173 19.98 -9.91 14.33
CA ARG A 173 18.60 -10.41 14.48
C ARG A 173 18.40 -11.82 13.90
N TYR A 174 19.10 -12.14 12.81
CA TYR A 174 18.97 -13.39 12.06
C TYR A 174 20.34 -14.03 11.86
N ALA A 175 20.72 -14.92 12.75
CA ALA A 175 22.07 -15.55 12.77
C ALA A 175 22.40 -16.39 11.53
N ASP A 176 21.40 -16.84 10.79
CA ASP A 176 21.50 -17.60 9.53
C ASP A 176 21.75 -16.70 8.31
N VAL A 177 21.51 -15.39 8.41
CA VAL A 177 21.82 -14.42 7.33
C VAL A 177 23.32 -14.15 7.30
N LYS A 178 24.01 -14.73 6.32
CA LYS A 178 25.48 -14.58 6.18
C LYS A 178 25.87 -13.37 5.32
N LYS A 179 25.03 -12.97 4.38
CA LYS A 179 25.36 -11.91 3.42
C LYS A 179 24.13 -11.09 3.06
N VAL A 180 24.32 -9.78 2.93
CA VAL A 180 23.35 -8.85 2.37
C VAL A 180 23.85 -8.40 0.98
N ASN A 181 23.02 -8.53 -0.03
CA ASN A 181 23.31 -8.04 -1.36
C ASN A 181 22.46 -6.81 -1.65
N TRP A 182 23.10 -5.71 -2.00
CA TRP A 182 22.42 -4.50 -2.41
C TRP A 182 22.21 -4.51 -3.92
N ALA A 183 21.06 -4.04 -4.38
CA ALA A 183 20.85 -3.78 -5.79
C ALA A 183 21.85 -2.72 -6.29
N LYS A 184 22.30 -2.87 -7.54
CA LYS A 184 23.19 -1.92 -8.19
C LYS A 184 22.42 -0.70 -8.67
#